data_14b2c95725b7c3526fe8b80346e2788e
#
_entry.id   14b2c95725b7c3526fe8b80346e2788e
#
_cell.length_a   1.000
_cell.length_b   1.000
_cell.length_c   1.000
_cell.angle_alpha   90.00
_cell.angle_beta   90.00
_cell.angle_gamma   90.00
#
_symmetry.space_group_name_H-M   'P 1'
#
loop_
_entity.id
_entity.type
_entity.pdbx_description
1 polymer ?
#
loop_
_entity_poly.entity_id
_entity_poly.type
_entity_poly.pdbx_seq_one_letter_code
_entity_poly.pdbx_strand_id
1 'polypeptide(L)'
;MLWLKAFHVIAVVTWFAGLFYLPRLYVYHAQASDSISMQRFDIMERRLFAIMTIGASASILFGGLMLIESPGYLQMTWLKVKLLFVALVIAYHVYCYKLMRDFAAQRNTRSAKWLRGFNELPSLLLIVIVILAVVKPG
;
A
#
# COMPACT_ATOMS: atom_id res chain seq x y z
N MET A 1 -22.43 -9.96 -5.84
CA MET A 1 -20.98 -10.24 -5.99
C MET A 1 -20.25 -9.25 -6.90
N LEU A 2 -20.83 -8.92 -8.07
CA LEU A 2 -20.19 -7.98 -9.00
C LEU A 2 -19.97 -6.59 -8.39
N TRP A 3 -20.93 -6.08 -7.61
CA TRP A 3 -20.80 -4.78 -6.98
C TRP A 3 -19.70 -4.77 -5.90
N LEU A 4 -19.61 -5.84 -5.11
CA LEU A 4 -18.54 -5.98 -4.11
C LEU A 4 -17.17 -6.01 -4.78
N LYS A 5 -17.07 -6.72 -5.91
CA LYS A 5 -15.85 -6.81 -6.68
C LYS A 5 -15.45 -5.43 -7.22
N ALA A 6 -16.44 -4.66 -7.76
CA ALA A 6 -16.18 -3.32 -8.28
C ALA A 6 -15.66 -2.39 -7.19
N PHE A 7 -16.29 -2.35 -6.04
CA PHE A 7 -15.86 -1.52 -4.92
C PHE A 7 -14.51 -1.96 -4.37
N HIS A 8 -14.27 -3.28 -4.33
CA HIS A 8 -12.97 -3.82 -3.93
C HIS A 8 -11.85 -3.32 -4.86
N VAL A 9 -12.07 -3.38 -6.18
CA VAL A 9 -11.09 -2.91 -7.16
C VAL A 9 -10.83 -1.41 -7.00
N ILE A 10 -11.88 -0.60 -6.82
CA ILE A 10 -11.74 0.84 -6.60
C ILE A 10 -10.88 1.10 -5.35
N ALA A 11 -11.15 0.38 -4.28
CA ALA A 11 -10.41 0.54 -3.02
C ALA A 11 -8.95 0.12 -3.18
N VAL A 12 -8.68 -0.96 -3.91
CA VAL A 12 -7.32 -1.45 -4.21
C VAL A 12 -6.55 -0.40 -5.00
N VAL A 13 -7.17 0.20 -6.02
CA VAL A 13 -6.52 1.25 -6.82
C VAL A 13 -6.16 2.44 -5.94
N THR A 14 -7.06 2.87 -5.05
CA THR A 14 -6.80 3.97 -4.12
C THR A 14 -5.63 3.65 -3.19
N TRP A 15 -5.60 2.45 -2.66
CA TRP A 15 -4.53 1.99 -1.77
C TRP A 15 -3.18 1.99 -2.48
N PHE A 16 -3.10 1.35 -3.65
CA PHE A 16 -1.83 1.23 -4.38
C PHE A 16 -1.39 2.57 -4.99
N ALA A 17 -2.30 3.47 -5.34
CA ALA A 17 -1.91 4.80 -5.76
C ALA A 17 -1.11 5.50 -4.66
N GLY A 18 -1.57 5.39 -3.41
CA GLY A 18 -0.83 5.91 -2.27
C GLY A 18 0.49 5.18 -2.04
N LEU A 19 0.50 3.85 -2.14
CA LEU A 19 1.71 3.06 -1.96
C LEU A 19 2.77 3.36 -3.02
N PHE A 20 2.38 3.74 -4.23
CA PHE A 20 3.32 4.13 -5.27
C PHE A 20 3.88 5.53 -5.06
N TYR A 21 3.08 6.44 -4.54
CA TYR A 21 3.45 7.84 -4.46
C TYR A 21 4.09 8.23 -3.13
N LEU A 22 3.62 7.66 -2.02
CA LEU A 22 4.11 8.04 -0.69
C LEU A 22 5.61 7.82 -0.51
N PRO A 23 6.19 6.64 -0.87
CA PRO A 23 7.63 6.48 -0.76
C PRO A 23 8.41 7.44 -1.66
N ARG A 24 7.83 7.88 -2.78
CA ARG A 24 8.45 8.89 -3.65
C ARG A 24 8.53 10.24 -2.93
N LEU A 25 7.49 10.59 -2.16
CA LEU A 25 7.54 11.79 -1.32
C LEU A 25 8.67 11.69 -0.28
N TYR A 26 8.90 10.51 0.27
CA TYR A 26 9.98 10.28 1.21
C TYR A 26 11.35 10.51 0.55
N VAL A 27 11.52 10.10 -0.71
CA VAL A 27 12.76 10.36 -1.46
C VAL A 27 13.01 11.87 -1.53
N TYR A 28 12.00 12.63 -1.93
CA TYR A 28 12.10 14.09 -2.03
C TYR A 28 12.31 14.73 -0.66
N HIS A 29 11.61 14.23 0.37
CA HIS A 29 11.74 14.74 1.73
C HIS A 29 13.17 14.54 2.25
N ALA A 30 13.77 13.37 1.99
CA ALA A 30 15.13 13.08 2.40
C ALA A 30 16.15 13.99 1.73
N GLN A 31 15.85 14.53 0.55
CA GLN A 31 16.71 15.47 -0.17
C GLN A 31 16.45 16.93 0.18
N ALA A 32 15.35 17.22 0.87
CA ALA A 32 14.98 18.59 1.23
C ALA A 32 15.84 19.07 2.40
N SER A 33 16.26 20.34 2.33
CA SER A 33 17.09 20.97 3.37
C SER A 33 16.42 22.19 4.00
N ASP A 34 15.44 22.79 3.33
CA ASP A 34 14.76 23.98 3.82
C ASP A 34 13.51 23.62 4.63
N SER A 35 13.20 24.43 5.64
CA SER A 35 12.10 24.14 6.55
C SER A 35 10.73 24.21 5.89
N ILE A 36 10.55 25.08 4.90
CA ILE A 36 9.28 25.23 4.18
C ILE A 36 8.96 23.96 3.41
N SER A 37 9.93 23.43 2.65
CA SER A 37 9.75 22.17 1.90
C SER A 37 9.49 20.99 2.83
N MET A 38 10.23 20.91 3.93
CA MET A 38 10.06 19.82 4.91
C MET A 38 8.67 19.83 5.52
N GLN A 39 8.14 21.02 5.86
CA GLN A 39 6.79 21.16 6.40
C GLN A 39 5.72 20.76 5.37
N ARG A 40 5.91 21.14 4.12
CA ARG A 40 4.98 20.75 3.04
C ARG A 40 4.98 19.25 2.82
N PHE A 41 6.14 18.60 2.82
CA PHE A 41 6.22 17.15 2.68
C PHE A 41 5.53 16.45 3.85
N ASP A 42 5.69 16.95 5.08
CA ASP A 42 4.99 16.40 6.23
C ASP A 42 3.48 16.41 6.04
N ILE A 43 2.92 17.53 5.56
CA ILE A 43 1.48 17.67 5.31
C ILE A 43 1.03 16.72 4.19
N MET A 44 1.77 16.68 3.08
CA MET A 44 1.44 15.84 1.93
C MET A 44 1.47 14.36 2.31
N GLU A 45 2.48 13.95 3.06
CA GLU A 45 2.64 12.57 3.49
C GLU A 45 1.50 12.14 4.41
N ARG A 46 1.10 12.99 5.35
CA ARG A 46 -0.01 12.69 6.25
C ARG A 46 -1.34 12.57 5.52
N ARG A 47 -1.61 13.49 4.59
CA ARG A 47 -2.85 13.47 3.81
C ARG A 47 -2.91 12.26 2.90
N LEU A 48 -1.81 11.96 2.22
CA LEU A 48 -1.74 10.81 1.33
C LEU A 48 -1.86 9.50 2.11
N PHE A 49 -1.21 9.42 3.27
CA PHE A 49 -1.30 8.25 4.13
C PHE A 49 -2.73 8.02 4.62
N ALA A 50 -3.45 9.10 4.96
CA ALA A 50 -4.85 9.00 5.37
C ALA A 50 -5.72 8.41 4.24
N ILE A 51 -5.55 8.91 3.01
CA ILE A 51 -6.29 8.44 1.84
C ILE A 51 -5.99 6.97 1.57
N MET A 52 -4.71 6.59 1.58
CA MET A 52 -4.34 5.20 1.29
C MET A 52 -4.77 4.26 2.43
N THR A 53 -4.84 4.74 3.68
CA THR A 53 -5.36 3.94 4.79
C THR A 53 -6.86 3.68 4.62
N ILE A 54 -7.62 4.67 4.15
CA ILE A 54 -9.03 4.49 3.81
C ILE A 54 -9.16 3.45 2.69
N GLY A 55 -8.35 3.56 1.65
CA GLY A 55 -8.33 2.58 0.54
C GLY A 55 -8.00 1.17 1.03
N ALA A 56 -6.98 1.05 1.88
CA ALA A 56 -6.58 -0.25 2.45
C ALA A 56 -7.72 -0.87 3.28
N SER A 57 -8.33 -0.07 4.16
CA SER A 57 -9.43 -0.53 5.00
C SER A 57 -10.63 -0.99 4.17
N ALA A 58 -11.00 -0.21 3.15
CA ALA A 58 -12.08 -0.57 2.24
C ALA A 58 -11.74 -1.83 1.43
N SER A 59 -10.50 -1.98 0.97
CA SER A 59 -10.06 -3.18 0.24
C SER A 59 -10.23 -4.43 1.09
N ILE A 60 -9.82 -4.37 2.35
CA ILE A 60 -9.91 -5.50 3.27
C ILE A 60 -11.38 -5.80 3.57
N LEU A 61 -12.20 -4.78 3.78
CA LEU A 61 -13.62 -4.93 4.05
C LEU A 61 -14.34 -5.62 2.88
N PHE A 62 -14.19 -5.08 1.68
CA PHE A 62 -14.88 -5.63 0.50
C PHE A 62 -14.33 -7.00 0.12
N GLY A 63 -13.01 -7.20 0.22
CA GLY A 63 -12.41 -8.51 0.00
C GLY A 63 -12.92 -9.55 1.00
N GLY A 64 -13.04 -9.17 2.28
CA GLY A 64 -13.58 -10.03 3.31
C GLY A 64 -15.04 -10.39 3.06
N LEU A 65 -15.86 -9.41 2.63
CA LEU A 65 -17.26 -9.66 2.30
C LEU A 65 -17.40 -10.63 1.12
N MET A 66 -16.52 -10.52 0.12
CA MET A 66 -16.51 -11.46 -1.01
C MET A 66 -16.19 -12.88 -0.55
N LEU A 67 -15.27 -13.04 0.39
CA LEU A 67 -14.93 -14.35 0.94
C LEU A 67 -16.07 -14.93 1.78
N ILE A 68 -16.83 -14.09 2.50
CA ILE A 68 -17.99 -14.52 3.25
C ILE A 68 -19.08 -15.06 2.30
N GLU A 69 -19.29 -14.39 1.16
CA GLU A 69 -20.25 -14.84 0.15
C GLU A 69 -19.81 -16.11 -0.57
N SER A 70 -18.50 -16.30 -0.73
CA SER A 70 -17.94 -17.44 -1.48
C SER A 70 -16.79 -18.06 -0.69
N PRO A 71 -17.09 -18.72 0.45
CA PRO A 71 -16.03 -19.25 1.32
C PRO A 71 -15.20 -20.36 0.68
N GLY A 72 -15.68 -20.97 -0.40
CA GLY A 72 -14.90 -21.97 -1.14
C GLY A 72 -13.58 -21.45 -1.68
N TYR A 73 -13.44 -20.15 -1.89
CA TYR A 73 -12.18 -19.57 -2.33
C TYR A 73 -11.04 -19.76 -1.30
N LEU A 74 -11.37 -19.87 -0.02
CA LEU A 74 -10.35 -20.08 1.03
C LEU A 74 -9.59 -21.40 0.87
N GLN A 75 -10.16 -22.36 0.14
CA GLN A 75 -9.53 -23.64 -0.11
C GLN A 75 -8.58 -23.61 -1.31
N MET A 76 -8.61 -22.56 -2.10
CA MET A 76 -7.81 -22.45 -3.32
C MET A 76 -6.40 -21.97 -3.01
N THR A 77 -5.41 -22.64 -3.63
CA THR A 77 -3.99 -22.32 -3.39
C THR A 77 -3.65 -20.90 -3.80
N TRP A 78 -4.17 -20.44 -4.96
CA TRP A 78 -3.88 -19.09 -5.44
C TRP A 78 -4.34 -18.01 -4.46
N LEU A 79 -5.48 -18.23 -3.79
CA LEU A 79 -5.97 -17.28 -2.80
C LEU A 79 -5.10 -17.26 -1.56
N LYS A 80 -4.65 -18.42 -1.09
CA LYS A 80 -3.76 -18.51 0.07
C LYS A 80 -2.46 -17.76 -0.18
N VAL A 81 -1.88 -17.93 -1.37
CA VAL A 81 -0.65 -17.21 -1.77
C VAL A 81 -0.93 -15.73 -1.91
N LYS A 82 -2.07 -15.34 -2.51
CA LYS A 82 -2.47 -13.95 -2.63
C LYS A 82 -2.59 -13.29 -1.26
N LEU A 83 -3.20 -13.97 -0.28
CA LEU A 83 -3.34 -13.43 1.07
C LEU A 83 -1.99 -13.24 1.75
N LEU A 84 -1.01 -14.11 1.47
CA LEU A 84 0.35 -13.92 1.95
C LEU A 84 0.94 -12.62 1.41
N PHE A 85 0.81 -12.36 0.10
CA PHE A 85 1.31 -11.13 -0.50
C PHE A 85 0.54 -9.89 -0.01
N VAL A 86 -0.76 -10.02 0.26
CA VAL A 86 -1.54 -8.93 0.87
C VAL A 86 -1.00 -8.62 2.27
N ALA A 87 -0.63 -9.65 3.05
CA ALA A 87 -0.01 -9.43 4.35
C ALA A 87 1.31 -8.68 4.22
N LEU A 88 2.11 -8.97 3.18
CA LEU A 88 3.33 -8.23 2.91
C LEU A 88 3.05 -6.77 2.56
N VAL A 89 1.98 -6.50 1.80
CA VAL A 89 1.56 -5.13 1.48
C VAL A 89 1.14 -4.39 2.75
N ILE A 90 0.43 -5.05 3.65
CA ILE A 90 0.03 -4.47 4.92
C ILE A 90 1.26 -4.13 5.76
N ALA A 91 2.25 -5.03 5.80
CA ALA A 91 3.51 -4.79 6.50
C ALA A 91 4.24 -3.57 5.91
N TYR A 92 4.25 -3.45 4.58
CA TYR A 92 4.81 -2.30 3.88
C TYR A 92 4.08 -1.01 4.26
N HIS A 93 2.74 -1.05 4.32
CA HIS A 93 1.90 0.07 4.71
C HIS A 93 2.24 0.56 6.12
N VAL A 94 2.38 -0.37 7.06
CA VAL A 94 2.75 -0.06 8.44
C VAL A 94 4.16 0.54 8.50
N TYR A 95 5.07 0.03 7.68
CA TYR A 95 6.43 0.58 7.61
C TYR A 95 6.42 2.00 7.05
N CYS A 96 5.54 2.29 6.08
CA CYS A 96 5.35 3.66 5.59
C CYS A 96 4.89 4.60 6.71
N TYR A 97 4.02 4.13 7.60
CA TYR A 97 3.61 4.90 8.77
C TYR A 97 4.81 5.22 9.68
N LYS A 98 5.66 4.24 9.90
CA LYS A 98 6.88 4.44 10.70
C LYS A 98 7.77 5.51 10.06
N LEU A 99 8.00 5.42 8.75
CA LEU A 99 8.79 6.41 8.03
C LEU A 99 8.18 7.80 8.11
N MET A 100 6.85 7.89 8.00
CA MET A 100 6.14 9.16 8.12
C MET A 100 6.40 9.80 9.50
N ARG A 101 6.34 8.99 10.57
CA ARG A 101 6.61 9.45 11.92
C ARG A 101 8.07 9.88 12.08
N ASP A 102 9.00 9.12 11.49
CA ASP A 102 10.42 9.45 11.54
C ASP A 102 10.72 10.78 10.86
N PHE A 103 10.13 11.02 9.68
CA PHE A 103 10.29 12.30 8.98
C PHE A 103 9.68 13.45 9.76
N ALA A 104 8.47 13.27 10.30
CA ALA A 104 7.79 14.32 11.06
C ALA A 104 8.57 14.71 12.32
N ALA A 105 9.26 13.74 12.95
CA ALA A 105 10.07 13.97 14.14
C ALA A 105 11.54 14.29 13.79
N GLN A 106 11.87 14.41 12.50
CA GLN A 106 13.23 14.66 12.01
C GLN A 106 14.23 13.60 12.44
N ARG A 107 13.78 12.34 12.55
CA ARG A 107 14.60 11.19 12.96
C ARG A 107 14.91 10.24 11.82
N ASN A 108 14.65 10.64 10.57
CA ASN A 108 14.91 9.78 9.44
C ASN A 108 16.41 9.53 9.27
N THR A 109 16.78 8.25 9.20
CA THR A 109 18.17 7.83 8.98
C THR A 109 18.36 7.17 7.61
N ARG A 110 17.29 7.03 6.81
CA ARG A 110 17.35 6.37 5.51
C ARG A 110 17.78 7.34 4.42
N SER A 111 18.68 6.89 3.56
CA SER A 111 19.13 7.69 2.43
C SER A 111 18.08 7.73 1.32
N ALA A 112 18.17 8.73 0.44
CA ALA A 112 17.31 8.81 -0.74
C ALA A 112 17.46 7.57 -1.63
N LYS A 113 18.66 7.02 -1.74
CA LYS A 113 18.92 5.82 -2.53
C LYS A 113 18.17 4.61 -1.94
N TRP A 114 18.21 4.44 -0.62
CA TRP A 114 17.48 3.37 0.06
C TRP A 114 15.98 3.51 -0.16
N LEU A 115 15.45 4.74 -0.06
CA LEU A 115 14.04 5.02 -0.24
C LEU A 115 13.59 4.79 -1.68
N ARG A 116 14.44 5.03 -2.68
CA ARG A 116 14.14 4.71 -4.07
C ARG A 116 13.96 3.21 -4.27
N GLY A 117 14.84 2.40 -3.70
CA GLY A 117 14.69 0.95 -3.72
C GLY A 117 13.43 0.50 -3.02
N PHE A 118 13.13 1.09 -1.86
CA PHE A 118 11.91 0.83 -1.10
C PHE A 118 10.65 1.14 -1.94
N ASN A 119 10.70 2.19 -2.76
CA ASN A 119 9.58 2.61 -3.62
C ASN A 119 9.25 1.58 -4.73
N GLU A 120 10.18 0.69 -5.06
CA GLU A 120 9.97 -0.32 -6.11
C GLU A 120 9.16 -1.53 -5.61
N LEU A 121 9.11 -1.77 -4.30
CA LEU A 121 8.46 -2.96 -3.74
C LEU A 121 6.96 -3.07 -4.06
N PRO A 122 6.15 -1.98 -3.95
CA PRO A 122 4.72 -2.10 -4.22
C PRO A 122 4.41 -2.57 -5.63
N SER A 123 5.20 -2.15 -6.62
CA SER A 123 5.01 -2.57 -8.01
C SER A 123 5.16 -4.08 -8.16
N LEU A 124 6.18 -4.66 -7.55
CA LEU A 124 6.42 -6.10 -7.60
C LEU A 124 5.30 -6.86 -6.90
N LEU A 125 4.88 -6.39 -5.73
CA LEU A 125 3.80 -7.02 -4.97
C LEU A 125 2.48 -6.95 -5.73
N LEU A 126 2.18 -5.81 -6.36
CA LEU A 126 0.96 -5.64 -7.16
C LEU A 126 0.93 -6.59 -8.35
N ILE A 127 2.04 -6.72 -9.07
CA ILE A 127 2.12 -7.62 -10.23
C ILE A 127 1.75 -9.04 -9.81
N VAL A 128 2.33 -9.53 -8.72
CA VAL A 128 2.05 -10.88 -8.22
C VAL A 128 0.59 -11.01 -7.79
N ILE A 129 0.07 -10.05 -7.05
CA ILE A 129 -1.31 -10.08 -6.54
C ILE A 129 -2.32 -10.10 -7.70
N VAL A 130 -2.12 -9.25 -8.71
CA VAL A 130 -3.02 -9.17 -9.86
C VAL A 130 -2.99 -10.47 -10.67
N ILE A 131 -1.80 -11.03 -10.89
CA ILE A 131 -1.66 -12.30 -11.60
C ILE A 131 -2.42 -13.39 -10.85
N LEU A 132 -2.25 -13.49 -9.54
CA LEU A 132 -2.94 -14.48 -8.73
C LEU A 132 -4.46 -14.30 -8.75
N ALA A 133 -4.93 -13.05 -8.76
CA ALA A 133 -6.35 -12.76 -8.74
C ALA A 133 -7.03 -12.99 -10.09
N VAL A 134 -6.33 -12.71 -11.20
CA VAL A 134 -6.91 -12.79 -12.55
C VAL A 134 -6.68 -14.16 -13.19
N VAL A 135 -5.44 -14.66 -13.15
CA VAL A 135 -5.07 -15.95 -13.74
C VAL A 135 -5.50 -17.11 -12.88
N LYS A 136 -5.46 -16.94 -11.55
CA LYS A 136 -5.86 -17.95 -10.55
C LYS A 136 -5.16 -19.29 -10.78
N PRO A 137 -3.81 -19.32 -10.83
CA PRO A 137 -3.08 -20.55 -11.06
C PRO A 137 -3.25 -21.53 -9.90
N GLY A 138 -3.40 -22.78 -10.21
CA GLY A 138 -3.62 -23.85 -9.26
C GLY A 138 -5.04 -23.95 -8.80
#